data_fd58754f723108e81983ffe4a85da341
#
_entry.id   fd58754f723108e81983ffe4a85da341
#
_cell.length_a   1.000
_cell.length_b   1.000
_cell.length_c   1.000
_cell.angle_alpha   90.00
_cell.angle_beta   90.00
_cell.angle_gamma   90.00
#
_symmetry.space_group_name_H-M   'P 1'
#
loop_
_entity.id
_entity.type
_entity.pdbx_description
1 polymer ?
#
loop_
_entity_poly.entity_id
_entity_poly.type
_entity_poly.pdbx_seq_one_letter_code
_entity_poly.pdbx_strand_id
1 'polypeptide(L)'
;MSLSPAEVWKRLLDRARQELPYQTFQAWLQPTEALSMEGGTIFVGAPDQFTADWNDSKHAELLSSYAPIVLGHPLNVAFRVNEERKKRSQMDFFVSPPVTPSKPFPAQNGSSSPPLSERYTFDLFVIGKSNELAAAAAHAVSQAPGKVYNPLFIYGDTGLGKTHLMQAVAHETLQRSPNTRITYVGTEQFMNELIGSILDRTGAEFRRRYRETDLLLIDDVHFLKGRKETTQEEFFHTFNALYEAGRQIVLTSDRPPSEIAGLEARLISRFQWGMVADISLPDFEHRVAILKQKAQLDRLELTIPDDVIHFIAEHVRSNVRELEGSIIKLLAYASLKHKDITVDVAREALRDKLRAIEGLEVWSVTPAA
;
A
#
# COMPACT_ATOMS: atom_id res chain seq x y z
N MET A 1 -18.75 32.95 -26.87
CA MET A 1 -19.11 31.77 -26.02
C MET A 1 -18.15 31.75 -24.86
N SER A 2 -18.65 31.85 -23.62
CA SER A 2 -17.81 31.76 -22.46
C SER A 2 -17.43 30.28 -22.23
N LEU A 3 -16.13 29.99 -22.14
CA LEU A 3 -15.63 28.65 -21.86
C LEU A 3 -16.06 28.25 -20.45
N SER A 4 -16.39 26.97 -20.23
CA SER A 4 -16.66 26.46 -18.91
C SER A 4 -15.36 26.37 -18.08
N PRO A 5 -15.42 26.44 -16.72
CA PRO A 5 -14.24 26.29 -15.89
C PRO A 5 -13.45 25.01 -16.20
N ALA A 6 -14.13 23.91 -16.48
CA ALA A 6 -13.51 22.64 -16.84
C ALA A 6 -12.74 22.70 -18.18
N GLU A 7 -13.27 23.40 -19.18
CA GLU A 7 -12.60 23.59 -20.47
C GLU A 7 -11.39 24.50 -20.36
N VAL A 8 -11.49 25.57 -19.55
CA VAL A 8 -10.37 26.46 -19.25
C VAL A 8 -9.25 25.69 -18.57
N TRP A 9 -9.58 24.93 -17.53
CA TRP A 9 -8.61 24.12 -16.79
C TRP A 9 -7.94 23.08 -17.69
N LYS A 10 -8.71 22.37 -18.51
CA LYS A 10 -8.16 21.40 -19.46
C LYS A 10 -7.13 22.01 -20.41
N ARG A 11 -7.39 23.21 -20.95
CA ARG A 11 -6.43 23.90 -21.83
C ARG A 11 -5.15 24.31 -21.10
N LEU A 12 -5.25 24.77 -19.85
CA LEU A 12 -4.08 25.08 -19.03
C LEU A 12 -3.27 23.82 -18.71
N LEU A 13 -3.93 22.72 -18.39
CA LEU A 13 -3.27 21.42 -18.18
C LEU A 13 -2.59 20.89 -19.44
N ASP A 14 -3.22 21.02 -20.61
CA ASP A 14 -2.63 20.58 -21.88
C ASP A 14 -1.34 21.36 -22.20
N ARG A 15 -1.29 22.65 -21.83
CA ARG A 15 -0.09 23.48 -21.96
C ARG A 15 0.96 23.09 -20.92
N ALA A 16 0.59 22.94 -19.67
CA ALA A 16 1.47 22.52 -18.58
C ALA A 16 2.12 21.16 -18.85
N ARG A 17 1.38 20.25 -19.48
CA ARG A 17 1.89 18.91 -19.84
C ARG A 17 3.03 18.94 -20.88
N GLN A 18 3.13 20.01 -21.68
CA GLN A 18 4.19 20.17 -22.67
C GLN A 18 5.48 20.76 -22.10
N GLU A 19 5.38 21.51 -20.99
CA GLU A 19 6.51 22.23 -20.40
C GLU A 19 7.02 21.63 -19.10
N LEU A 20 6.14 20.96 -18.34
CA LEU A 20 6.53 20.32 -17.09
C LEU A 20 7.02 18.88 -17.32
N PRO A 21 7.96 18.41 -16.51
CA PRO A 21 8.34 17.01 -16.49
C PRO A 21 7.11 16.13 -16.26
N TYR A 22 6.99 15.05 -17.03
CA TYR A 22 5.83 14.17 -17.03
C TYR A 22 5.42 13.70 -15.61
N GLN A 23 6.40 13.41 -14.77
CA GLN A 23 6.18 12.96 -13.38
C GLN A 23 5.61 14.06 -12.49
N THR A 24 6.10 15.29 -12.61
CA THR A 24 5.58 16.46 -11.89
C THR A 24 4.13 16.73 -12.28
N PHE A 25 3.84 16.72 -13.57
CA PHE A 25 2.49 16.89 -14.07
C PHE A 25 1.52 15.84 -13.54
N GLN A 26 1.90 14.55 -13.60
CA GLN A 26 1.08 13.45 -13.12
C GLN A 26 0.84 13.48 -11.61
N ALA A 27 1.88 13.77 -10.84
CA ALA A 27 1.78 13.73 -9.38
C ALA A 27 0.94 14.89 -8.83
N TRP A 28 1.07 16.08 -9.40
CA TRP A 28 0.57 17.31 -8.79
C TRP A 28 -0.63 17.95 -9.48
N LEU A 29 -0.66 17.92 -10.82
CA LEU A 29 -1.68 18.61 -11.61
C LEU A 29 -2.76 17.68 -12.16
N GLN A 30 -2.42 16.47 -12.54
CA GLN A 30 -3.38 15.51 -13.08
C GLN A 30 -4.52 15.15 -12.11
N PRO A 31 -4.32 15.02 -10.78
CA PRO A 31 -5.40 14.71 -9.85
C PRO A 31 -6.30 15.89 -9.50
N THR A 32 -6.09 17.07 -10.12
CA THR A 32 -6.84 18.30 -9.84
C THR A 32 -7.95 18.54 -10.84
N GLU A 33 -9.00 19.26 -10.41
CA GLU A 33 -10.17 19.58 -11.24
C GLU A 33 -10.65 21.01 -11.00
N ALA A 34 -11.22 21.67 -12.03
CA ALA A 34 -11.77 23.00 -11.86
C ALA A 34 -13.05 22.95 -10.99
N LEU A 35 -13.11 23.81 -9.96
CA LEU A 35 -14.28 23.96 -9.10
C LEU A 35 -15.17 25.12 -9.54
N SER A 36 -14.62 26.32 -9.67
CA SER A 36 -15.35 27.52 -10.08
C SER A 36 -14.41 28.54 -10.75
N MET A 37 -14.99 29.55 -11.36
CA MET A 37 -14.26 30.67 -11.93
C MET A 37 -14.99 31.98 -11.60
N GLU A 38 -14.34 32.83 -10.80
CA GLU A 38 -14.93 34.06 -10.29
C GLU A 38 -13.87 35.18 -10.25
N GLY A 39 -14.26 36.41 -10.60
CA GLY A 39 -13.41 37.59 -10.44
C GLY A 39 -12.06 37.54 -11.18
N GLY A 40 -11.94 36.79 -12.30
CA GLY A 40 -10.68 36.65 -12.99
C GLY A 40 -9.73 35.60 -12.37
N THR A 41 -10.25 34.74 -11.46
CA THR A 41 -9.51 33.64 -10.84
C THR A 41 -10.25 32.34 -11.09
N ILE A 42 -9.52 31.29 -11.50
CA ILE A 42 -10.02 29.92 -11.54
C ILE A 42 -9.62 29.23 -10.23
N PHE A 43 -10.60 28.67 -9.53
CA PHE A 43 -10.38 27.86 -8.35
C PHE A 43 -10.32 26.38 -8.72
N VAL A 44 -9.22 25.75 -8.36
CA VAL A 44 -8.89 24.36 -8.73
C VAL A 44 -8.89 23.51 -7.47
N GLY A 45 -9.64 22.43 -7.49
CA GLY A 45 -9.75 21.46 -6.42
C GLY A 45 -8.58 20.48 -6.43
N ALA A 46 -7.87 20.40 -5.33
CA ALA A 46 -6.87 19.40 -5.05
C ALA A 46 -7.42 18.32 -4.11
N PRO A 47 -6.89 17.09 -4.14
CA PRO A 47 -7.38 15.97 -3.33
C PRO A 47 -7.22 16.19 -1.81
N ASP A 48 -6.20 16.92 -1.39
CA ASP A 48 -5.87 17.19 0.00
C ASP A 48 -5.23 18.58 0.18
N GLN A 49 -5.08 19.01 1.45
CA GLN A 49 -4.53 20.34 1.79
C GLN A 49 -3.08 20.48 1.34
N PHE A 50 -2.29 19.43 1.49
CA PHE A 50 -0.89 19.44 1.10
C PHE A 50 -0.73 19.67 -0.40
N THR A 51 -1.49 18.93 -1.21
CA THR A 51 -1.50 19.09 -2.68
C THR A 51 -2.01 20.49 -3.09
N ALA A 52 -2.98 21.04 -2.38
CA ALA A 52 -3.47 22.39 -2.63
C ALA A 52 -2.37 23.42 -2.36
N ASP A 53 -1.78 23.42 -1.17
CA ASP A 53 -0.73 24.38 -0.77
C ASP A 53 0.52 24.27 -1.65
N TRP A 54 0.90 23.04 -2.02
CA TRP A 54 2.03 22.79 -2.90
C TRP A 54 1.80 23.35 -4.29
N ASN A 55 0.66 23.06 -4.90
CA ASN A 55 0.34 23.56 -6.23
C ASN A 55 0.17 25.08 -6.24
N ASP A 56 -0.40 25.63 -5.18
CA ASP A 56 -0.55 27.08 -5.05
C ASP A 56 0.81 27.78 -4.99
N SER A 57 1.77 27.23 -4.23
CA SER A 57 3.11 27.82 -4.09
C SER A 57 4.04 27.58 -5.27
N LYS A 58 3.91 26.47 -6.01
CA LYS A 58 4.86 26.07 -7.05
C LYS A 58 4.32 26.18 -8.47
N HIS A 59 3.03 26.02 -8.67
CA HIS A 59 2.44 25.89 -10.00
C HIS A 59 1.42 26.98 -10.32
N ALA A 60 0.84 27.68 -9.33
CA ALA A 60 -0.19 28.69 -9.57
C ALA A 60 0.31 29.86 -10.43
N GLU A 61 1.49 30.38 -10.14
CA GLU A 61 2.08 31.48 -10.89
C GLU A 61 2.42 31.06 -12.33
N LEU A 62 3.02 29.87 -12.50
CA LEU A 62 3.35 29.30 -13.81
C LEU A 62 2.09 29.08 -14.66
N LEU A 63 1.06 28.46 -14.08
CA LEU A 63 -0.21 28.21 -14.76
C LEU A 63 -0.95 29.51 -15.11
N SER A 64 -0.88 30.50 -14.22
CA SER A 64 -1.41 31.85 -14.50
C SER A 64 -0.69 32.54 -15.67
N SER A 65 0.62 32.31 -15.81
CA SER A 65 1.39 32.84 -16.96
C SER A 65 1.02 32.21 -18.29
N TYR A 66 0.42 31.00 -18.30
CA TYR A 66 -0.09 30.36 -19.53
C TYR A 66 -1.44 30.91 -19.97
N ALA A 67 -2.22 31.48 -19.08
CA ALA A 67 -3.58 31.95 -19.39
C ALA A 67 -3.64 32.93 -20.55
N PRO A 68 -2.80 34.00 -20.66
CA PRO A 68 -2.82 34.89 -21.80
C PRO A 68 -2.53 34.19 -23.13
N ILE A 69 -1.66 33.17 -23.12
CA ILE A 69 -1.23 32.43 -24.31
C ILE A 69 -2.35 31.49 -24.78
N VAL A 70 -3.05 30.84 -23.84
CA VAL A 70 -4.01 29.77 -24.14
C VAL A 70 -5.44 30.32 -24.29
N LEU A 71 -5.78 31.36 -23.52
CA LEU A 71 -7.14 31.93 -23.43
C LEU A 71 -7.27 33.31 -24.07
N GLY A 72 -6.15 34.00 -24.33
CA GLY A 72 -6.15 35.35 -24.86
C GLY A 72 -6.41 36.47 -23.83
N HIS A 73 -6.56 36.13 -22.59
CA HIS A 73 -6.75 37.10 -21.47
C HIS A 73 -6.09 36.58 -20.18
N PRO A 74 -5.68 37.46 -19.27
CA PRO A 74 -5.10 37.05 -17.99
C PRO A 74 -6.14 36.35 -17.11
N LEU A 75 -5.71 35.30 -16.41
CA LEU A 75 -6.49 34.55 -15.43
C LEU A 75 -5.56 34.07 -14.34
N ASN A 76 -5.95 34.28 -13.09
CA ASN A 76 -5.22 33.74 -11.94
C ASN A 76 -5.67 32.31 -11.65
N VAL A 77 -4.73 31.49 -11.20
CA VAL A 77 -5.00 30.12 -10.75
C VAL A 77 -4.80 30.06 -9.24
N ALA A 78 -5.78 29.54 -8.52
CA ALA A 78 -5.69 29.31 -7.07
C ALA A 78 -6.16 27.90 -6.74
N PHE A 79 -5.42 27.23 -5.85
CA PHE A 79 -5.76 25.87 -5.47
C PHE A 79 -6.48 25.83 -4.12
N ARG A 80 -7.47 24.96 -3.99
CA ARG A 80 -8.23 24.72 -2.76
C ARG A 80 -8.52 23.23 -2.61
N VAL A 81 -8.77 22.78 -1.38
CA VAL A 81 -9.20 21.39 -1.15
C VAL A 81 -10.61 21.19 -1.71
N ASN A 82 -10.83 20.11 -2.43
CA ASN A 82 -12.17 19.72 -2.86
C ASN A 82 -12.90 19.02 -1.69
N GLU A 83 -13.77 19.76 -1.00
CA GLU A 83 -14.53 19.28 0.16
C GLU A 83 -15.49 18.10 -0.18
N GLU A 84 -15.96 17.99 -1.40
CA GLU A 84 -16.81 16.88 -1.83
C GLU A 84 -16.00 15.56 -1.96
N ARG A 85 -14.75 15.66 -2.38
CA ARG A 85 -13.80 14.54 -2.36
C ARG A 85 -13.36 14.18 -0.95
N LYS A 86 -13.18 15.16 -0.08
CA LYS A 86 -12.78 14.95 1.32
C LYS A 86 -13.77 14.05 2.08
N LYS A 87 -15.08 14.16 1.80
CA LYS A 87 -16.10 13.26 2.38
C LYS A 87 -16.00 11.82 1.88
N ARG A 88 -15.46 11.59 0.67
CA ARG A 88 -15.17 10.24 0.14
C ARG A 88 -13.81 9.70 0.61
N SER A 89 -12.82 10.58 0.79
CA SER A 89 -11.44 10.22 1.20
C SER A 89 -11.24 9.97 2.69
N GLN A 90 -12.19 10.28 3.57
CA GLN A 90 -12.06 9.92 4.99
C GLN A 90 -12.12 8.40 5.24
N MET A 91 -12.47 7.60 4.22
CA MET A 91 -12.35 6.13 4.25
C MET A 91 -11.01 5.60 3.68
N ASP A 92 -10.20 6.43 3.01
CA ASP A 92 -9.04 6.00 2.22
C ASP A 92 -7.69 6.59 2.68
N PHE A 93 -7.52 6.91 3.96
CA PHE A 93 -6.27 7.50 4.48
C PHE A 93 -5.05 6.55 4.48
N PHE A 94 -5.16 5.38 3.84
CA PHE A 94 -4.08 4.39 3.70
C PHE A 94 -3.84 3.94 2.26
N VAL A 95 -4.06 4.81 1.27
CA VAL A 95 -3.80 4.46 -0.13
C VAL A 95 -2.66 5.29 -0.69
N SER A 96 -1.66 4.58 -1.20
CA SER A 96 -0.44 5.02 -1.86
C SER A 96 -0.66 6.04 -2.99
N PRO A 97 0.33 6.92 -3.31
CA PRO A 97 0.27 7.85 -4.43
C PRO A 97 0.15 7.11 -5.79
N PRO A 98 -0.43 7.76 -6.82
CA PRO A 98 -0.75 7.12 -8.08
C PRO A 98 0.51 6.69 -8.86
N VAL A 99 0.54 5.43 -9.22
CA VAL A 99 1.57 4.83 -10.08
C VAL A 99 1.16 4.99 -11.54
N THR A 100 2.13 5.30 -12.41
CA THR A 100 1.97 5.35 -13.86
C THR A 100 1.39 4.05 -14.42
N PRO A 101 0.45 4.06 -15.35
CA PRO A 101 -0.10 2.84 -15.92
C PRO A 101 0.93 2.16 -16.84
N SER A 102 1.58 1.11 -16.32
CA SER A 102 2.03 0.03 -17.18
C SER A 102 0.79 -0.65 -17.76
N LYS A 103 0.85 -1.14 -19.00
CA LYS A 103 -0.27 -1.73 -19.76
C LYS A 103 -1.24 -2.48 -18.85
N PRO A 104 -2.56 -2.18 -18.90
CA PRO A 104 -3.52 -2.87 -18.06
C PRO A 104 -3.46 -4.37 -18.36
N PHE A 105 -3.21 -5.17 -17.32
CA PHE A 105 -3.54 -6.59 -17.39
C PHE A 105 -5.03 -6.68 -17.75
N PRO A 106 -5.44 -7.60 -18.61
CA PRO A 106 -6.83 -7.73 -18.99
C PRO A 106 -7.67 -7.89 -17.73
N ALA A 107 -8.55 -6.92 -17.48
CA ALA A 107 -9.50 -6.97 -16.38
C ALA A 107 -10.31 -8.26 -16.52
N GLN A 108 -10.12 -9.19 -15.59
CA GLN A 108 -10.97 -10.37 -15.51
C GLN A 108 -12.36 -9.89 -15.10
N ASN A 109 -13.29 -9.97 -16.03
CA ASN A 109 -14.67 -9.58 -15.84
C ASN A 109 -15.26 -10.28 -14.61
N GLY A 110 -15.64 -9.53 -13.58
CA GLY A 110 -16.51 -9.96 -12.51
C GLY A 110 -15.89 -10.24 -11.14
N SER A 111 -14.59 -9.98 -10.88
CA SER A 111 -14.04 -10.18 -9.54
C SER A 111 -14.01 -8.87 -8.74
N SER A 112 -14.70 -8.85 -7.60
CA SER A 112 -14.64 -7.78 -6.59
C SER A 112 -13.39 -7.89 -5.69
N SER A 113 -12.34 -8.60 -6.14
CA SER A 113 -11.06 -8.66 -5.43
C SER A 113 -10.36 -7.30 -5.51
N PRO A 114 -9.78 -6.79 -4.41
CA PRO A 114 -8.97 -5.58 -4.46
C PRO A 114 -7.85 -5.75 -5.49
N PRO A 115 -7.48 -4.70 -6.23
CA PRO A 115 -6.37 -4.78 -7.17
C PRO A 115 -5.06 -5.07 -6.42
N LEU A 116 -4.20 -5.89 -7.01
CA LEU A 116 -2.85 -6.10 -6.51
C LEU A 116 -2.05 -4.80 -6.63
N SER A 117 -1.27 -4.47 -5.60
CA SER A 117 -0.40 -3.29 -5.62
C SER A 117 0.80 -3.53 -6.54
N GLU A 118 1.00 -2.67 -7.54
CA GLU A 118 2.16 -2.74 -8.45
C GLU A 118 3.52 -2.62 -7.72
N ARG A 119 3.51 -2.08 -6.49
CA ARG A 119 4.71 -1.94 -5.65
C ARG A 119 5.07 -3.21 -4.89
N TYR A 120 4.19 -4.20 -4.83
CA TYR A 120 4.40 -5.42 -4.05
C TYR A 120 4.92 -6.56 -4.93
N THR A 121 6.16 -6.39 -5.42
CA THR A 121 6.89 -7.38 -6.22
C THR A 121 8.11 -7.91 -5.47
N PHE A 122 8.66 -9.04 -5.90
CA PHE A 122 9.89 -9.58 -5.32
C PHE A 122 11.08 -8.64 -5.50
N ASP A 123 11.19 -7.93 -6.63
CA ASP A 123 12.27 -6.98 -6.91
C ASP A 123 12.29 -5.80 -5.91
N LEU A 124 11.13 -5.47 -5.37
CA LEU A 124 10.96 -4.39 -4.40
C LEU A 124 10.94 -4.87 -2.94
N PHE A 125 11.06 -6.18 -2.72
CA PHE A 125 11.14 -6.78 -1.40
C PHE A 125 12.58 -6.97 -0.98
N VAL A 126 13.04 -6.23 0.03
CA VAL A 126 14.41 -6.36 0.55
C VAL A 126 14.52 -7.62 1.38
N ILE A 127 15.44 -8.51 0.97
CA ILE A 127 15.70 -9.75 1.69
C ILE A 127 16.83 -9.54 2.69
N GLY A 128 16.65 -10.01 3.91
CA GLY A 128 17.63 -10.04 4.98
C GLY A 128 17.39 -11.23 5.89
N LYS A 129 18.24 -11.40 6.91
CA LYS A 129 18.17 -12.56 7.83
C LYS A 129 16.80 -12.75 8.49
N SER A 130 16.08 -11.65 8.70
CA SER A 130 14.78 -11.66 9.39
C SER A 130 13.61 -12.13 8.54
N ASN A 131 13.78 -12.28 7.21
CA ASN A 131 12.70 -12.67 6.29
C ASN A 131 13.16 -13.63 5.18
N GLU A 132 14.40 -14.09 5.20
CA GLU A 132 14.99 -14.93 4.17
C GLU A 132 14.20 -16.21 3.91
N LEU A 133 13.78 -16.90 4.97
CA LEU A 133 13.02 -18.13 4.87
C LEU A 133 11.64 -17.89 4.20
N ALA A 134 10.95 -16.84 4.64
CA ALA A 134 9.65 -16.47 4.09
C ALA A 134 9.77 -16.07 2.61
N ALA A 135 10.80 -15.30 2.26
CA ALA A 135 11.07 -14.88 0.87
C ALA A 135 11.39 -16.08 -0.02
N ALA A 136 12.24 -16.99 0.43
CA ALA A 136 12.59 -18.20 -0.30
C ALA A 136 11.38 -19.12 -0.53
N ALA A 137 10.56 -19.32 0.52
CA ALA A 137 9.32 -20.11 0.42
C ALA A 137 8.32 -19.48 -0.55
N ALA A 138 8.11 -18.16 -0.46
CA ALA A 138 7.23 -17.43 -1.36
C ALA A 138 7.68 -17.51 -2.82
N HIS A 139 8.98 -17.38 -3.06
CA HIS A 139 9.57 -17.52 -4.40
C HIS A 139 9.38 -18.95 -4.95
N ALA A 140 9.61 -20.00 -4.13
CA ALA A 140 9.39 -21.39 -4.54
C ALA A 140 7.91 -21.64 -4.90
N VAL A 141 6.97 -21.10 -4.10
CA VAL A 141 5.52 -21.19 -4.37
C VAL A 141 5.15 -20.51 -5.68
N SER A 142 5.70 -19.33 -5.97
CA SER A 142 5.40 -18.61 -7.22
C SER A 142 5.87 -19.35 -8.47
N GLN A 143 6.93 -20.16 -8.34
CA GLN A 143 7.48 -20.97 -9.45
C GLN A 143 6.68 -22.26 -9.71
N ALA A 144 6.12 -22.87 -8.66
CA ALA A 144 5.42 -24.14 -8.75
C ALA A 144 4.16 -24.17 -7.84
N PRO A 145 3.13 -23.33 -8.13
CA PRO A 145 1.94 -23.24 -7.30
C PRO A 145 1.23 -24.61 -7.16
N GLY A 146 0.80 -24.92 -5.93
CA GLY A 146 0.12 -26.16 -5.57
C GLY A 146 1.02 -27.41 -5.47
N LYS A 147 2.31 -27.30 -5.83
CA LYS A 147 3.24 -28.43 -5.82
C LYS A 147 4.22 -28.39 -4.65
N VAL A 148 4.58 -27.19 -4.17
CA VAL A 148 5.48 -26.98 -3.05
C VAL A 148 4.82 -26.09 -2.01
N TYR A 149 5.05 -26.37 -0.74
CA TYR A 149 4.60 -25.52 0.38
C TYR A 149 3.13 -25.08 0.29
N ASN A 150 2.21 -26.05 0.27
CA ASN A 150 0.78 -25.75 0.26
C ASN A 150 0.10 -26.24 1.56
N PRO A 151 -0.47 -25.35 2.38
CA PRO A 151 -0.44 -23.89 2.25
C PRO A 151 0.95 -23.29 2.55
N LEU A 152 1.18 -22.06 2.07
CA LEU A 152 2.23 -21.18 2.61
C LEU A 152 1.59 -20.25 3.63
N PHE A 153 2.05 -20.34 4.88
CA PHE A 153 1.58 -19.50 5.97
C PHE A 153 2.71 -18.55 6.41
N ILE A 154 2.52 -17.25 6.20
CA ILE A 154 3.50 -16.21 6.51
C ILE A 154 3.01 -15.45 7.75
N TYR A 155 3.80 -15.41 8.81
CA TYR A 155 3.41 -14.67 10.01
C TYR A 155 4.52 -13.73 10.51
N GLY A 156 4.13 -12.81 11.39
CA GLY A 156 5.03 -11.84 12.01
C GLY A 156 4.26 -10.56 12.37
N ASP A 157 4.87 -9.68 13.12
CA ASP A 157 4.24 -8.45 13.59
C ASP A 157 3.72 -7.56 12.47
N THR A 158 2.85 -6.61 12.83
CA THR A 158 2.28 -5.67 11.87
C THR A 158 3.36 -4.80 11.22
N GLY A 159 3.25 -4.61 9.89
CA GLY A 159 4.14 -3.70 9.14
C GLY A 159 5.49 -4.30 8.77
N LEU A 160 5.68 -5.63 8.81
CA LEU A 160 6.93 -6.31 8.44
C LEU A 160 6.99 -6.76 6.96
N GLY A 161 5.93 -6.53 6.16
CA GLY A 161 5.95 -6.84 4.73
C GLY A 161 5.24 -8.15 4.35
N LYS A 162 4.43 -8.78 5.24
CA LYS A 162 3.67 -10.01 4.94
C LYS A 162 2.79 -9.87 3.68
N THR A 163 1.96 -8.84 3.64
CA THR A 163 1.09 -8.53 2.49
C THR A 163 1.90 -8.27 1.22
N HIS A 164 3.04 -7.59 1.32
CA HIS A 164 3.95 -7.37 0.20
C HIS A 164 4.42 -8.72 -0.37
N LEU A 165 4.95 -9.58 0.48
CA LEU A 165 5.48 -10.88 0.05
C LEU A 165 4.40 -11.78 -0.54
N MET A 166 3.19 -11.79 0.05
CA MET A 166 2.05 -12.53 -0.46
C MET A 166 1.62 -12.04 -1.85
N GLN A 167 1.56 -10.70 -2.07
CA GLN A 167 1.22 -10.17 -3.39
C GLN A 167 2.35 -10.33 -4.41
N ALA A 168 3.62 -10.38 -3.98
CA ALA A 168 4.74 -10.71 -4.84
C ALA A 168 4.60 -12.11 -5.46
N VAL A 169 4.10 -13.09 -4.68
CA VAL A 169 3.74 -14.42 -5.21
C VAL A 169 2.72 -14.31 -6.35
N ALA A 170 1.69 -13.48 -6.19
CA ALA A 170 0.68 -13.29 -7.22
C ALA A 170 1.25 -12.66 -8.50
N HIS A 171 2.04 -11.59 -8.35
CA HIS A 171 2.67 -10.92 -9.49
C HIS A 171 3.58 -11.85 -10.29
N GLU A 172 4.47 -12.57 -9.62
CA GLU A 172 5.37 -13.52 -10.28
C GLU A 172 4.59 -14.69 -10.94
N THR A 173 3.54 -15.19 -10.27
CA THR A 173 2.68 -16.25 -10.85
C THR A 173 1.98 -15.75 -12.11
N LEU A 174 1.46 -14.52 -12.14
CA LEU A 174 0.82 -13.94 -13.32
C LEU A 174 1.82 -13.65 -14.45
N GLN A 175 3.04 -13.23 -14.13
CA GLN A 175 4.10 -13.05 -15.15
C GLN A 175 4.43 -14.35 -15.86
N ARG A 176 4.49 -15.47 -15.12
CA ARG A 176 4.77 -16.82 -15.67
C ARG A 176 3.57 -17.44 -16.37
N SER A 177 2.39 -17.21 -15.82
CA SER A 177 1.14 -17.82 -16.28
C SER A 177 0.01 -16.80 -16.25
N PRO A 178 -0.14 -15.96 -17.29
CA PRO A 178 -1.09 -14.84 -17.31
C PRO A 178 -2.57 -15.25 -17.16
N ASN A 179 -2.90 -16.50 -17.45
CA ASN A 179 -4.28 -17.02 -17.35
C ASN A 179 -4.62 -17.62 -15.98
N THR A 180 -3.71 -17.55 -15.00
CA THR A 180 -3.95 -18.07 -13.65
C THR A 180 -5.04 -17.25 -12.97
N ARG A 181 -6.06 -17.93 -12.46
CA ARG A 181 -7.14 -17.29 -11.69
C ARG A 181 -6.66 -17.06 -10.26
N ILE A 182 -6.43 -15.81 -9.90
CA ILE A 182 -5.98 -15.41 -8.57
C ILE A 182 -7.13 -14.72 -7.83
N THR A 183 -7.36 -15.14 -6.60
CA THR A 183 -8.26 -14.45 -5.67
C THR A 183 -7.44 -13.92 -4.49
N TYR A 184 -7.36 -12.59 -4.36
CA TYR A 184 -6.81 -11.91 -3.21
C TYR A 184 -7.93 -11.31 -2.38
N VAL A 185 -7.94 -11.56 -1.08
CA VAL A 185 -8.98 -11.08 -0.17
C VAL A 185 -8.43 -10.93 1.26
N GLY A 186 -8.85 -9.89 1.97
CA GLY A 186 -8.69 -9.82 3.42
C GLY A 186 -9.71 -10.71 4.13
N THR A 187 -9.34 -11.26 5.27
CA THR A 187 -10.21 -12.16 6.04
C THR A 187 -11.55 -11.53 6.41
N GLU A 188 -11.58 -10.25 6.78
CA GLU A 188 -12.82 -9.56 7.09
C GLU A 188 -13.75 -9.45 5.88
N GLN A 189 -13.20 -9.16 4.69
CA GLN A 189 -13.98 -9.11 3.46
C GLN A 189 -14.51 -10.49 3.10
N PHE A 190 -13.70 -11.54 3.19
CA PHE A 190 -14.14 -12.93 2.98
C PHE A 190 -15.35 -13.26 3.87
N MET A 191 -15.28 -12.91 5.15
CA MET A 191 -16.38 -13.13 6.09
C MET A 191 -17.64 -12.34 5.75
N ASN A 192 -17.48 -11.07 5.37
CA ASN A 192 -18.62 -10.21 5.01
C ASN A 192 -19.32 -10.75 3.74
N GLU A 193 -18.54 -11.19 2.75
CA GLU A 193 -19.09 -11.81 1.54
C GLU A 193 -19.77 -13.15 1.85
N LEU A 194 -19.22 -13.95 2.76
CA LEU A 194 -19.87 -15.18 3.21
C LEU A 194 -21.21 -14.90 3.86
N ILE A 195 -21.28 -13.96 4.83
CA ILE A 195 -22.50 -13.58 5.52
C ILE A 195 -23.54 -13.05 4.52
N GLY A 196 -23.12 -12.16 3.60
CA GLY A 196 -23.97 -11.64 2.53
C GLY A 196 -24.52 -12.78 1.66
N SER A 197 -23.70 -13.73 1.26
CA SER A 197 -24.10 -14.85 0.42
C SER A 197 -25.15 -15.77 1.09
N ILE A 198 -25.09 -15.88 2.41
CA ILE A 198 -26.09 -16.64 3.19
C ILE A 198 -27.43 -15.87 3.22
N LEU A 199 -27.39 -14.55 3.47
CA LEU A 199 -28.58 -13.71 3.53
C LEU A 199 -29.29 -13.63 2.17
N ASP A 200 -28.50 -13.46 1.09
CA ASP A 200 -29.01 -13.29 -0.28
C ASP A 200 -29.24 -14.63 -1.00
N ARG A 201 -28.95 -15.76 -0.34
CA ARG A 201 -29.05 -17.12 -0.89
C ARG A 201 -28.17 -17.35 -2.12
N THR A 202 -27.03 -16.63 -2.22
CA THR A 202 -26.06 -16.72 -3.33
C THR A 202 -24.83 -17.58 -2.99
N GLY A 203 -24.96 -18.51 -2.04
CA GLY A 203 -23.84 -19.37 -1.61
C GLY A 203 -23.14 -20.17 -2.72
N ALA A 204 -23.84 -20.45 -3.84
CA ALA A 204 -23.23 -21.09 -5.01
C ALA A 204 -22.22 -20.16 -5.71
N GLU A 205 -22.51 -18.86 -5.81
CA GLU A 205 -21.60 -17.86 -6.40
C GLU A 205 -20.38 -17.62 -5.51
N PHE A 206 -20.59 -17.55 -4.20
CA PHE A 206 -19.52 -17.47 -3.21
C PHE A 206 -18.56 -18.66 -3.35
N ARG A 207 -19.09 -19.89 -3.35
CA ARG A 207 -18.27 -21.11 -3.53
C ARG A 207 -17.55 -21.14 -4.86
N ARG A 208 -18.21 -20.75 -5.96
CA ARG A 208 -17.58 -20.65 -7.28
C ARG A 208 -16.39 -19.70 -7.26
N ARG A 209 -16.56 -18.51 -6.69
CA ARG A 209 -15.52 -17.49 -6.60
C ARG A 209 -14.28 -17.99 -5.86
N TYR A 210 -14.46 -18.57 -4.70
CA TYR A 210 -13.34 -18.94 -3.83
C TYR A 210 -12.79 -20.35 -4.08
N ARG A 211 -13.59 -21.29 -4.57
CA ARG A 211 -13.16 -22.68 -4.76
C ARG A 211 -12.70 -23.00 -6.18
N GLU A 212 -12.99 -22.13 -7.17
CA GLU A 212 -12.54 -22.31 -8.56
C GLU A 212 -11.29 -21.49 -8.90
N THR A 213 -10.66 -20.85 -7.93
CA THR A 213 -9.41 -20.10 -8.10
C THR A 213 -8.21 -21.06 -8.16
N ASP A 214 -7.15 -20.66 -8.88
CA ASP A 214 -5.91 -21.44 -8.99
C ASP A 214 -4.90 -21.08 -7.90
N LEU A 215 -4.97 -19.81 -7.41
CA LEU A 215 -4.17 -19.28 -6.31
C LEU A 215 -5.08 -18.45 -5.40
N LEU A 216 -5.25 -18.86 -4.15
CA LEU A 216 -5.99 -18.13 -3.12
C LEU A 216 -5.03 -17.46 -2.15
N LEU A 217 -5.15 -16.13 -2.03
CA LEU A 217 -4.38 -15.30 -1.10
C LEU A 217 -5.34 -14.72 -0.07
N ILE A 218 -5.16 -15.06 1.20
CA ILE A 218 -6.00 -14.53 2.30
C ILE A 218 -5.11 -13.80 3.29
N ASP A 219 -5.36 -12.51 3.43
CA ASP A 219 -4.61 -11.63 4.33
C ASP A 219 -5.23 -11.61 5.72
N ASP A 220 -4.36 -11.59 6.74
CA ASP A 220 -4.70 -11.41 8.14
C ASP A 220 -5.70 -12.45 8.70
N VAL A 221 -5.42 -13.77 8.49
CA VAL A 221 -6.32 -14.86 8.95
C VAL A 221 -6.55 -14.91 10.46
N HIS A 222 -5.76 -14.19 11.25
CA HIS A 222 -6.00 -14.05 12.68
C HIS A 222 -7.36 -13.38 13.01
N PHE A 223 -7.98 -12.65 12.08
CA PHE A 223 -9.35 -12.13 12.24
C PHE A 223 -10.45 -13.21 12.21
N LEU A 224 -10.12 -14.47 11.92
CA LEU A 224 -11.02 -15.60 12.16
C LEU A 224 -11.23 -15.86 13.66
N LYS A 225 -10.41 -15.28 14.54
CA LYS A 225 -10.49 -15.37 15.98
C LYS A 225 -11.89 -15.09 16.50
N GLY A 226 -12.42 -16.01 17.33
CA GLY A 226 -13.69 -15.82 18.04
C GLY A 226 -14.92 -15.68 17.17
N ARG A 227 -14.82 -15.96 15.87
CA ARG A 227 -15.98 -15.94 14.96
C ARG A 227 -16.85 -17.18 15.15
N LYS A 228 -18.14 -17.05 14.74
CA LYS A 228 -19.09 -18.15 14.82
C LYS A 228 -18.55 -19.40 14.13
N GLU A 229 -18.81 -20.55 14.69
CA GLU A 229 -18.42 -21.86 14.19
C GLU A 229 -18.73 -22.04 12.70
N THR A 230 -19.92 -21.61 12.26
CA THR A 230 -20.34 -21.64 10.85
C THR A 230 -19.42 -20.88 9.88
N THR A 231 -18.76 -19.81 10.33
CA THR A 231 -17.81 -19.04 9.49
C THR A 231 -16.49 -19.76 9.35
N GLN A 232 -15.99 -20.31 10.45
CA GLN A 232 -14.75 -21.11 10.43
C GLN A 232 -14.97 -22.41 9.66
N GLU A 233 -16.16 -23.00 9.75
CA GLU A 233 -16.55 -24.20 8.99
C GLU A 233 -16.55 -23.97 7.46
N GLU A 234 -17.16 -22.88 6.96
CA GLU A 234 -17.14 -22.59 5.52
C GLU A 234 -15.74 -22.27 5.02
N PHE A 235 -14.92 -21.58 5.86
CA PHE A 235 -13.50 -21.37 5.57
C PHE A 235 -12.77 -22.72 5.45
N PHE A 236 -13.00 -23.64 6.38
CA PHE A 236 -12.41 -24.98 6.36
C PHE A 236 -12.81 -25.76 5.10
N HIS A 237 -14.09 -25.71 4.71
CA HIS A 237 -14.55 -26.36 3.49
C HIS A 237 -13.94 -25.74 2.23
N THR A 238 -13.77 -24.43 2.18
CA THR A 238 -13.11 -23.73 1.08
C THR A 238 -11.64 -24.11 0.98
N PHE A 239 -10.94 -24.13 2.13
CA PHE A 239 -9.57 -24.57 2.21
C PHE A 239 -9.38 -26.00 1.69
N ASN A 240 -10.19 -26.95 2.19
CA ASN A 240 -10.09 -28.35 1.77
C ASN A 240 -10.37 -28.54 0.28
N ALA A 241 -11.40 -27.89 -0.26
CA ALA A 241 -11.74 -27.98 -1.67
C ALA A 241 -10.57 -27.53 -2.57
N LEU A 242 -9.86 -26.46 -2.20
CA LEU A 242 -8.70 -25.98 -2.93
C LEU A 242 -7.49 -26.91 -2.76
N TYR A 243 -7.23 -27.31 -1.54
CA TYR A 243 -6.10 -28.19 -1.22
C TYR A 243 -6.20 -29.53 -1.96
N GLU A 244 -7.37 -30.18 -1.93
CA GLU A 244 -7.65 -31.43 -2.63
C GLU A 244 -7.57 -31.31 -4.16
N ALA A 245 -7.94 -30.12 -4.68
CA ALA A 245 -7.78 -29.79 -6.10
C ALA A 245 -6.34 -29.40 -6.49
N GLY A 246 -5.37 -29.46 -5.56
CA GLY A 246 -3.98 -29.07 -5.82
C GLY A 246 -3.81 -27.56 -6.11
N ARG A 247 -4.74 -26.73 -5.65
CA ARG A 247 -4.66 -25.27 -5.81
C ARG A 247 -3.82 -24.67 -4.71
N GLN A 248 -3.05 -23.63 -5.04
CA GLN A 248 -2.19 -22.98 -4.07
C GLN A 248 -2.98 -22.07 -3.11
N ILE A 249 -2.62 -22.16 -1.83
CA ILE A 249 -3.15 -21.30 -0.77
C ILE A 249 -1.98 -20.57 -0.12
N VAL A 250 -2.08 -19.25 0.03
CA VAL A 250 -1.14 -18.41 0.79
C VAL A 250 -1.92 -17.62 1.83
N LEU A 251 -1.48 -17.69 3.07
CA LEU A 251 -2.12 -17.08 4.22
C LEU A 251 -1.14 -16.16 4.93
N THR A 252 -1.62 -15.03 5.46
CA THR A 252 -0.82 -14.18 6.35
C THR A 252 -1.49 -14.04 7.72
N SER A 253 -0.69 -13.79 8.76
CA SER A 253 -1.16 -13.59 10.14
C SER A 253 -0.19 -12.69 10.92
N ASP A 254 -0.66 -12.11 12.02
CA ASP A 254 0.20 -11.42 12.99
C ASP A 254 0.96 -12.38 13.94
N ARG A 255 0.54 -13.66 13.98
CA ARG A 255 1.08 -14.71 14.86
C ARG A 255 1.01 -16.09 14.24
N PRO A 256 1.76 -17.10 14.76
CA PRO A 256 1.70 -18.45 14.24
C PRO A 256 0.32 -19.09 14.45
N PRO A 257 -0.05 -20.13 13.68
CA PRO A 257 -1.38 -20.75 13.75
C PRO A 257 -1.79 -21.21 15.14
N SER A 258 -0.85 -21.74 15.93
CA SER A 258 -1.08 -22.24 17.29
C SER A 258 -1.45 -21.14 18.31
N GLU A 259 -1.13 -19.89 18.03
CA GLU A 259 -1.35 -18.75 18.93
C GLU A 259 -2.60 -17.94 18.55
N ILE A 260 -3.30 -18.30 17.48
CA ILE A 260 -4.55 -17.65 17.08
C ILE A 260 -5.67 -18.13 18.05
N ALA A 261 -5.96 -17.32 19.04
CA ALA A 261 -6.95 -17.67 20.06
C ALA A 261 -8.36 -17.87 19.45
N GLY A 262 -9.06 -18.96 19.80
CA GLY A 262 -10.41 -19.23 19.32
C GLY A 262 -10.49 -19.71 17.87
N LEU A 263 -9.36 -20.11 17.27
CA LEU A 263 -9.33 -20.83 16.03
C LEU A 263 -9.54 -22.33 16.28
N GLU A 264 -10.36 -22.99 15.48
CA GLU A 264 -10.62 -24.41 15.61
C GLU A 264 -9.36 -25.26 15.34
N ALA A 265 -9.17 -26.32 16.12
CA ALA A 265 -8.00 -27.21 16.04
C ALA A 265 -7.80 -27.80 14.61
N ARG A 266 -8.91 -28.05 13.88
CA ARG A 266 -8.85 -28.53 12.48
C ARG A 266 -8.24 -27.49 11.54
N LEU A 267 -8.49 -26.18 11.74
CA LEU A 267 -7.88 -25.12 10.94
C LEU A 267 -6.41 -24.93 11.30
N ILE A 268 -6.08 -24.97 12.60
CA ILE A 268 -4.68 -24.91 13.06
C ILE A 268 -3.86 -26.01 12.40
N SER A 269 -4.35 -27.25 12.42
CA SER A 269 -3.70 -28.38 11.76
C SER A 269 -3.51 -28.16 10.26
N ARG A 270 -4.50 -27.62 9.56
CA ARG A 270 -4.41 -27.32 8.13
C ARG A 270 -3.41 -26.23 7.81
N PHE A 271 -3.36 -25.17 8.61
CA PHE A 271 -2.41 -24.07 8.42
C PHE A 271 -0.96 -24.52 8.65
N GLN A 272 -0.75 -25.50 9.53
CA GLN A 272 0.57 -26.08 9.82
C GLN A 272 0.99 -27.18 8.84
N TRP A 273 0.11 -27.65 7.97
CA TRP A 273 0.39 -28.80 7.10
C TRP A 273 1.47 -28.50 6.04
N GLY A 274 1.53 -27.27 5.53
CA GLY A 274 2.51 -26.84 4.54
C GLY A 274 3.75 -26.20 5.14
N MET A 275 4.08 -25.00 4.68
CA MET A 275 5.20 -24.20 5.19
C MET A 275 4.71 -23.05 6.06
N VAL A 276 5.18 -22.99 7.28
CA VAL A 276 4.97 -21.87 8.21
C VAL A 276 6.27 -21.09 8.28
N ALA A 277 6.28 -19.87 7.80
CA ALA A 277 7.46 -19.01 7.72
C ALA A 277 7.24 -17.71 8.49
N ASP A 278 8.18 -17.33 9.33
CA ASP A 278 8.13 -16.08 10.09
C ASP A 278 8.82 -14.93 9.36
N ILE A 279 8.36 -13.74 9.66
CA ILE A 279 9.05 -12.48 9.35
C ILE A 279 9.26 -11.75 10.67
N SER A 280 10.53 -11.64 11.07
CA SER A 280 10.94 -10.97 12.30
C SER A 280 11.35 -9.52 12.05
N LEU A 281 11.62 -8.76 13.11
CA LEU A 281 12.12 -7.40 13.01
C LEU A 281 13.47 -7.35 12.26
N PRO A 282 13.65 -6.40 11.33
CA PRO A 282 14.90 -6.26 10.60
C PRO A 282 16.04 -5.79 11.51
N ASP A 283 17.23 -6.36 11.34
CA ASP A 283 18.45 -5.87 11.96
C ASP A 283 18.87 -4.50 11.38
N PHE A 284 19.94 -3.91 11.89
CA PHE A 284 20.37 -2.57 11.48
C PHE A 284 20.68 -2.50 9.98
N GLU A 285 21.48 -3.45 9.48
CA GLU A 285 21.88 -3.52 8.07
C GLU A 285 20.66 -3.71 7.16
N HIS A 286 19.74 -4.54 7.57
CA HIS A 286 18.50 -4.77 6.82
C HIS A 286 17.62 -3.51 6.79
N ARG A 287 17.52 -2.76 7.91
CA ARG A 287 16.81 -1.47 7.93
C ARG A 287 17.45 -0.44 7.00
N VAL A 288 18.79 -0.36 6.99
CA VAL A 288 19.52 0.52 6.06
C VAL A 288 19.23 0.15 4.61
N ALA A 289 19.26 -1.15 4.28
CA ALA A 289 18.95 -1.62 2.93
C ALA A 289 17.51 -1.28 2.50
N ILE A 290 16.53 -1.47 3.39
CA ILE A 290 15.12 -1.10 3.16
C ILE A 290 14.99 0.41 2.89
N LEU A 291 15.60 1.24 3.75
CA LEU A 291 15.54 2.69 3.60
C LEU A 291 16.19 3.16 2.29
N LYS A 292 17.33 2.60 1.92
CA LYS A 292 18.01 2.92 0.64
C LYS A 292 17.13 2.56 -0.57
N GLN A 293 16.54 1.38 -0.57
CA GLN A 293 15.65 0.98 -1.66
C GLN A 293 14.41 1.86 -1.75
N LYS A 294 13.80 2.22 -0.63
CA LYS A 294 12.64 3.11 -0.61
C LYS A 294 12.98 4.52 -1.05
N ALA A 295 14.12 5.07 -0.62
CA ALA A 295 14.60 6.36 -1.07
C ALA A 295 14.81 6.44 -2.60
N GLN A 296 15.25 5.34 -3.22
CA GLN A 296 15.41 5.24 -4.67
C GLN A 296 14.07 5.15 -5.43
N LEU A 297 13.08 4.46 -4.84
CA LEU A 297 11.78 4.25 -5.47
C LEU A 297 10.92 5.51 -5.51
N ASP A 298 10.95 6.29 -4.45
CA ASP A 298 10.11 7.49 -4.33
C ASP A 298 10.64 8.68 -5.14
N ARG A 299 11.70 8.50 -5.95
CA ARG A 299 12.28 9.42 -6.98
C ARG A 299 11.87 10.89 -6.83
N LEU A 300 11.81 11.38 -5.61
CA LEU A 300 11.74 12.81 -5.36
C LEU A 300 13.12 13.37 -5.70
N GLU A 301 13.20 14.53 -6.28
CA GLU A 301 14.44 15.22 -6.73
C GLU A 301 15.49 15.39 -5.62
N LEU A 302 15.19 14.94 -4.40
CA LEU A 302 16.03 15.05 -3.22
C LEU A 302 16.71 13.71 -2.93
N THR A 303 18.03 13.68 -3.07
CA THR A 303 18.84 12.55 -2.63
C THR A 303 18.94 12.55 -1.10
N ILE A 304 18.64 11.43 -0.46
CA ILE A 304 18.80 11.28 0.99
C ILE A 304 20.25 10.86 1.27
N PRO A 305 21.04 11.64 2.02
CA PRO A 305 22.42 11.28 2.37
C PRO A 305 22.49 10.01 3.23
N ASP A 306 23.59 9.26 3.10
CA ASP A 306 23.78 8.00 3.82
C ASP A 306 23.79 8.15 5.36
N ASP A 307 24.33 9.25 5.87
CA ASP A 307 24.31 9.58 7.31
C ASP A 307 22.89 9.77 7.86
N VAL A 308 21.99 10.33 7.05
CA VAL A 308 20.57 10.47 7.39
C VAL A 308 19.87 9.12 7.37
N ILE A 309 20.18 8.27 6.38
CA ILE A 309 19.64 6.89 6.33
C ILE A 309 20.10 6.10 7.56
N HIS A 310 21.36 6.16 7.91
CA HIS A 310 21.90 5.51 9.11
C HIS A 310 21.25 6.05 10.38
N PHE A 311 21.07 7.37 10.50
CA PHE A 311 20.37 7.98 11.62
C PHE A 311 18.95 7.45 11.78
N ILE A 312 18.17 7.36 10.68
CA ILE A 312 16.81 6.83 10.73
C ILE A 312 16.84 5.34 11.11
N ALA A 313 17.74 4.54 10.49
CA ALA A 313 17.87 3.12 10.77
C ALA A 313 18.24 2.82 12.23
N GLU A 314 19.05 3.67 12.86
CA GLU A 314 19.45 3.53 14.25
C GLU A 314 18.31 3.79 15.24
N HIS A 315 17.49 4.80 14.95
CA HIS A 315 16.48 5.28 15.88
C HIS A 315 15.09 4.67 15.64
N VAL A 316 14.74 4.29 14.41
CA VAL A 316 13.43 3.69 14.07
C VAL A 316 13.60 2.18 13.99
N ARG A 317 13.26 1.47 15.09
CA ARG A 317 13.50 0.01 15.24
C ARG A 317 12.22 -0.82 15.22
N SER A 318 11.05 -0.19 15.11
CA SER A 318 9.77 -0.84 15.35
C SER A 318 9.31 -1.77 14.22
N ASN A 319 9.19 -1.28 13.00
CA ASN A 319 8.76 -2.07 11.83
C ASN A 319 9.05 -1.33 10.52
N VAL A 320 8.89 -2.04 9.39
CA VAL A 320 9.18 -1.49 8.05
C VAL A 320 8.22 -0.36 7.67
N ARG A 321 6.95 -0.42 8.05
CA ARG A 321 5.97 0.65 7.80
C ARG A 321 6.38 1.96 8.49
N GLU A 322 6.93 1.87 9.68
CA GLU A 322 7.46 3.02 10.41
C GLU A 322 8.73 3.62 9.76
N LEU A 323 9.60 2.76 9.20
CA LEU A 323 10.76 3.20 8.42
C LEU A 323 10.32 3.96 7.17
N GLU A 324 9.40 3.42 6.39
CA GLU A 324 8.82 4.06 5.20
C GLU A 324 8.15 5.40 5.56
N GLY A 325 7.32 5.41 6.59
CA GLY A 325 6.66 6.61 7.08
C GLY A 325 7.65 7.68 7.56
N SER A 326 8.84 7.28 8.04
CA SER A 326 9.88 8.23 8.45
C SER A 326 10.55 8.91 7.26
N ILE A 327 10.80 8.19 6.17
CA ILE A 327 11.29 8.78 4.91
C ILE A 327 10.26 9.78 4.37
N ILE A 328 9.00 9.38 4.25
CA ILE A 328 7.93 10.25 3.73
C ILE A 328 7.81 11.52 4.57
N LYS A 329 7.82 11.39 5.91
CA LYS A 329 7.74 12.54 6.84
C LYS A 329 8.96 13.46 6.69
N LEU A 330 10.17 12.90 6.56
CA LEU A 330 11.40 13.67 6.36
C LEU A 330 11.35 14.47 5.05
N LEU A 331 11.00 13.83 3.96
CA LEU A 331 10.92 14.44 2.64
C LEU A 331 9.88 15.57 2.62
N ALA A 332 8.69 15.32 3.19
CA ALA A 332 7.66 16.33 3.33
C ALA A 332 8.11 17.53 4.18
N TYR A 333 8.81 17.26 5.30
CA TYR A 333 9.33 18.30 6.16
C TYR A 333 10.41 19.16 5.50
N ALA A 334 11.39 18.52 4.85
CA ALA A 334 12.48 19.20 4.15
C ALA A 334 11.93 20.07 3.01
N SER A 335 10.99 19.54 2.25
CA SER A 335 10.32 20.26 1.17
C SER A 335 9.52 21.46 1.68
N LEU A 336 8.70 21.30 2.73
CA LEU A 336 7.91 22.40 3.31
C LEU A 336 8.77 23.53 3.88
N LYS A 337 9.93 23.18 4.44
CA LYS A 337 10.85 24.15 5.05
C LYS A 337 11.91 24.67 4.08
N HIS A 338 11.92 24.19 2.84
CA HIS A 338 12.96 24.51 1.85
C HIS A 338 14.38 24.31 2.38
N LYS A 339 14.57 23.21 3.15
CA LYS A 339 15.86 22.84 3.74
C LYS A 339 16.46 21.64 3.02
N ASP A 340 17.78 21.61 2.93
CA ASP A 340 18.50 20.41 2.51
C ASP A 340 18.30 19.29 3.53
N ILE A 341 18.33 18.04 3.04
CA ILE A 341 18.17 16.88 3.90
C ILE A 341 19.48 16.64 4.65
N THR A 342 19.44 16.87 5.96
CA THR A 342 20.57 16.65 6.90
C THR A 342 20.08 15.87 8.13
N VAL A 343 21.00 15.37 8.94
CA VAL A 343 20.68 14.68 10.19
C VAL A 343 19.90 15.60 11.15
N ASP A 344 20.22 16.90 11.20
CA ASP A 344 19.49 17.84 12.04
C ASP A 344 18.04 18.04 11.58
N VAL A 345 17.83 18.14 10.27
CA VAL A 345 16.48 18.20 9.68
C VAL A 345 15.72 16.89 9.92
N ALA A 346 16.38 15.74 9.83
CA ALA A 346 15.77 14.44 10.15
C ALA A 346 15.37 14.38 11.64
N ARG A 347 16.21 14.85 12.53
CA ARG A 347 15.92 14.93 13.98
C ARG A 347 14.72 15.84 14.28
N GLU A 348 14.63 17.01 13.63
CA GLU A 348 13.47 17.89 13.75
C GLU A 348 12.19 17.21 13.22
N ALA A 349 12.25 16.65 12.02
CA ALA A 349 11.11 16.02 11.37
C ALA A 349 10.56 14.81 12.15
N LEU A 350 11.44 14.03 12.77
CA LEU A 350 11.10 12.79 13.48
C LEU A 350 11.03 12.95 14.99
N ARG A 351 11.09 14.18 15.52
CA ARG A 351 11.14 14.48 16.95
C ARG A 351 10.10 13.76 17.80
N ASP A 352 8.87 13.65 17.29
CA ASP A 352 7.78 12.99 18.04
C ASP A 352 8.02 11.48 18.17
N LYS A 353 8.54 10.83 17.10
CA LYS A 353 8.91 9.42 17.12
C LYS A 353 10.10 9.15 18.02
N LEU A 354 11.11 10.01 17.98
CA LEU A 354 12.31 9.87 18.82
C LEU A 354 11.96 9.99 20.30
N ARG A 355 11.12 10.94 20.68
CA ARG A 355 10.64 11.10 22.08
C ARG A 355 9.84 9.91 22.57
N ALA A 356 9.02 9.30 21.71
CA ALA A 356 8.25 8.11 22.07
C ALA A 356 9.17 6.92 22.39
N ILE A 357 10.28 6.78 21.68
CA ILE A 357 11.28 5.73 21.88
C ILE A 357 12.08 5.98 23.17
N GLU A 358 12.58 7.22 23.38
CA GLU A 358 13.27 7.60 24.61
C GLU A 358 12.38 7.44 25.86
N GLY A 359 11.08 7.74 25.76
CA GLY A 359 10.10 7.55 26.82
C GLY A 359 9.88 6.07 27.17
N LEU A 360 9.93 5.17 26.21
CA LEU A 360 9.82 3.72 26.42
C LEU A 360 11.08 3.11 27.06
N GLU A 361 12.26 3.60 26.73
CA GLU A 361 13.53 3.16 27.36
C GLU A 361 13.60 3.54 28.83
N VAL A 362 13.05 4.69 29.22
CA VAL A 362 13.01 5.11 30.63
C VAL A 362 12.14 4.22 31.51
N TRP A 363 11.08 3.61 30.96
CA TRP A 363 10.19 2.70 31.70
C TRP A 363 10.73 1.26 31.77
N SER A 364 11.64 0.86 30.90
CA SER A 364 12.24 -0.48 30.90
C SER A 364 13.43 -0.63 31.88
N VAL A 365 13.92 0.48 32.47
CA VAL A 365 15.11 0.49 33.33
C VAL A 365 14.77 0.63 34.81
N THR A 366 13.49 0.66 35.21
CA THR A 366 13.14 0.70 36.63
C THR A 366 13.16 -0.74 37.20
N PRO A 367 14.16 -1.16 38.03
CA PRO A 367 14.14 -2.46 38.68
C PRO A 367 13.00 -2.48 39.68
N ALA A 368 12.25 -3.60 39.68
CA ALA A 368 11.30 -3.87 40.72
C ALA A 368 12.05 -3.87 42.09
N ALA A 369 11.66 -2.95 42.97
CA ALA A 369 12.10 -2.94 44.36
C ALA A 369 11.28 -3.95 45.17
#